data_d51ccf9f0db176c16cbe14948bee0af1
#
_entry.id   d51ccf9f0db176c16cbe14948bee0af1
#
_cell.length_a   1.000
_cell.length_b   1.000
_cell.length_c   1.000
_cell.angle_alpha   90.00
_cell.angle_beta   90.00
_cell.angle_gamma   90.00
#
_symmetry.space_group_name_H-M   'P 1'
#
loop_
_entity.id
_entity.type
_entity.pdbx_description
1 polymer ?
#
loop_
_entity_poly.entity_id
_entity_poly.type
_entity_poly.pdbx_seq_one_letter_code
_entity_poly.pdbx_strand_id
1 'polypeptide(L)'
;MAGLATTFGSGAMTNSIAEIDGAELMMLIGTNTTEAHPVIGYKIRQRKRRGAKLIVVDPRRIELAEEADYWLQIKPGTDIPLLNGLMHIIINENLHDQKFIEERTENFAALKETVAKYTPEYVSRLTGVAVEDLYGVARLYATTDKAMLFYTLGITEHVTGTANVMSIANLAMLTGHVGRPHTGVNPIRGQNNVQGACDMGALPNVYPGYQKVTDSAVRAKFEQAWGVNLPGENGLTIPEMFEQANEGKIKAMYILGENPVLSEPNANEIHSGLKKLEFLVVQELFMTETAQYADVVLPGASFAEKDGTFTSTERRVQRVRKAIDPLPGQADWQTIARISKAMGYSMDYQHPQEIWAEMAELTPSMKGISYPRLEEKGIQWPCPSEDHPGTPYLHSNTFARGKGLFQPAEHVDPVEMPDDEFPLLLSTGRVLHHYNVTTSYSKGINSMWPEEYAQIHPQDAARLQIEQGEKVKVISRRGEVITRVQVTDKVQPGMIWMSFHHKETPTNVLTSHGLDPITKTGEYKVCAVRLEKVS
;
A
#
# COMPACT_ATOMS: atom_id res chain seq x y z
N MET A 1 -1.02 -0.16 -7.03
CA MET A 1 -1.61 -0.96 -8.15
C MET A 1 -1.56 -0.19 -9.47
N ALA A 2 -2.11 1.01 -9.55
CA ALA A 2 -2.21 1.77 -10.80
C ALA A 2 -0.88 1.91 -11.55
N GLY A 3 0.20 2.28 -10.87
CA GLY A 3 1.52 2.42 -11.52
C GLY A 3 2.01 1.14 -12.20
N LEU A 4 1.92 -0.03 -11.52
CA LEU A 4 2.29 -1.31 -12.14
C LEU A 4 1.32 -1.73 -13.25
N ALA A 5 0.02 -1.46 -13.09
CA ALA A 5 -0.96 -1.74 -14.14
C ALA A 5 -0.67 -0.91 -15.41
N THR A 6 -0.27 0.35 -15.25
CA THR A 6 0.14 1.20 -16.37
C THR A 6 1.39 0.69 -17.06
N THR A 7 2.41 0.29 -16.29
CA THR A 7 3.71 -0.13 -16.84
C THR A 7 3.72 -1.57 -17.31
N PHE A 8 3.15 -2.50 -16.56
CA PHE A 8 3.20 -3.95 -16.82
C PHE A 8 1.87 -4.53 -17.34
N GLY A 9 0.75 -3.81 -17.15
CA GLY A 9 -0.60 -4.31 -17.40
C GLY A 9 -1.20 -5.12 -16.24
N SER A 10 -0.49 -5.25 -15.11
CA SER A 10 -0.96 -5.92 -13.89
C SER A 10 -0.46 -5.17 -12.66
N GLY A 11 -1.31 -4.89 -11.70
CA GLY A 11 -0.99 -4.15 -10.49
C GLY A 11 -0.51 -5.00 -9.31
N ALA A 12 -0.25 -6.28 -9.51
CA ALA A 12 0.07 -7.22 -8.45
C ALA A 12 1.58 -7.44 -8.28
N MET A 13 1.98 -8.01 -7.15
CA MET A 13 3.32 -8.51 -6.88
C MET A 13 3.76 -9.49 -7.96
N THR A 14 4.91 -9.26 -8.57
CA THR A 14 5.33 -10.06 -9.74
C THR A 14 5.81 -11.46 -9.36
N ASN A 15 6.50 -11.62 -8.25
CA ASN A 15 7.15 -12.88 -7.84
C ASN A 15 6.60 -13.38 -6.50
N SER A 16 6.84 -14.65 -6.19
CA SER A 16 6.42 -15.26 -4.92
C SER A 16 7.35 -14.88 -3.77
N ILE A 17 6.83 -14.90 -2.54
CA ILE A 17 7.62 -14.73 -1.31
C ILE A 17 8.67 -15.86 -1.17
N ALA A 18 8.38 -17.07 -1.64
CA ALA A 18 9.34 -18.18 -1.62
C ALA A 18 10.59 -17.91 -2.47
N GLU A 19 10.50 -17.07 -3.49
CA GLU A 19 11.63 -16.74 -4.36
C GLU A 19 12.71 -15.88 -3.70
N ILE A 20 12.43 -15.30 -2.53
CA ILE A 20 13.43 -14.64 -1.68
C ILE A 20 14.61 -15.59 -1.40
N ASP A 21 14.34 -16.89 -1.27
CA ASP A 21 15.38 -17.89 -0.95
C ASP A 21 16.48 -18.01 -2.02
N GLY A 22 16.21 -17.63 -3.26
CA GLY A 22 17.17 -17.65 -4.37
C GLY A 22 17.68 -16.25 -4.79
N ALA A 23 17.19 -15.17 -4.18
CA ALA A 23 17.63 -13.82 -4.52
C ALA A 23 19.12 -13.59 -4.15
N GLU A 24 19.86 -12.90 -5.00
CA GLU A 24 21.24 -12.50 -4.75
C GLU A 24 21.32 -11.08 -4.21
N LEU A 25 20.33 -10.25 -4.54
CA LEU A 25 20.15 -8.90 -4.03
C LEU A 25 18.68 -8.68 -3.67
N MET A 26 18.46 -8.03 -2.55
CA MET A 26 17.14 -7.50 -2.16
C MET A 26 17.25 -6.00 -1.96
N MET A 27 16.40 -5.22 -2.63
CA MET A 27 16.27 -3.78 -2.44
C MET A 27 14.93 -3.48 -1.79
N LEU A 28 14.96 -2.88 -0.61
CA LEU A 28 13.78 -2.43 0.12
C LEU A 28 13.68 -0.92 0.01
N ILE A 29 12.55 -0.41 -0.48
CA ILE A 29 12.33 1.02 -0.63
C ILE A 29 10.98 1.41 -0.02
N GLY A 30 11.01 2.32 0.96
CA GLY A 30 9.81 2.77 1.68
C GLY A 30 9.04 1.61 2.34
N THR A 31 9.77 0.64 2.93
CA THR A 31 9.15 -0.54 3.57
C THR A 31 9.94 -1.03 4.79
N ASN A 32 9.31 -0.97 5.95
CA ASN A 32 9.84 -1.56 7.18
C ASN A 32 9.24 -2.97 7.39
N THR A 33 9.86 -3.97 6.78
CA THR A 33 9.34 -5.34 6.80
C THR A 33 9.42 -6.00 8.17
N THR A 34 10.33 -5.59 9.04
CA THR A 34 10.45 -6.14 10.40
C THR A 34 9.27 -5.75 11.29
N GLU A 35 8.69 -4.58 11.08
CA GLU A 35 7.52 -4.11 11.81
C GLU A 35 6.19 -4.42 11.08
N ALA A 36 6.14 -4.18 9.77
CA ALA A 36 4.89 -4.29 9.02
C ALA A 36 4.62 -5.70 8.44
N HIS A 37 5.67 -6.48 8.16
CA HIS A 37 5.59 -7.80 7.51
C HIS A 37 6.61 -8.77 8.11
N PRO A 38 6.54 -9.11 9.41
CA PRO A 38 7.62 -9.79 10.14
C PRO A 38 8.03 -11.13 9.54
N VAL A 39 7.11 -11.89 8.95
CA VAL A 39 7.44 -13.17 8.29
C VAL A 39 8.29 -12.94 7.02
N ILE A 40 7.98 -11.93 6.23
CA ILE A 40 8.78 -11.55 5.06
C ILE A 40 10.12 -10.97 5.51
N GLY A 41 10.12 -10.08 6.51
CA GLY A 41 11.34 -9.52 7.12
C GLY A 41 12.28 -10.61 7.63
N TYR A 42 11.75 -11.66 8.27
CA TYR A 42 12.52 -12.81 8.70
C TYR A 42 13.18 -13.56 7.53
N LYS A 43 12.44 -13.80 6.43
CA LYS A 43 12.99 -14.43 5.21
C LYS A 43 14.08 -13.58 4.57
N ILE A 44 13.88 -12.27 4.45
CA ILE A 44 14.89 -11.32 3.95
C ILE A 44 16.15 -11.38 4.81
N ARG A 45 16.01 -11.31 6.14
CA ARG A 45 17.12 -11.40 7.08
C ARG A 45 17.86 -12.75 6.99
N GLN A 46 17.13 -13.85 6.87
CA GLN A 46 17.75 -15.17 6.64
C GLN A 46 18.53 -15.21 5.32
N ARG A 47 17.95 -14.67 4.24
CA ARG A 47 18.61 -14.68 2.93
C ARG A 47 19.85 -13.78 2.94
N LYS A 48 19.80 -12.61 3.60
CA LYS A 48 20.96 -11.76 3.84
C LYS A 48 22.08 -12.51 4.57
N ARG A 49 21.76 -13.24 5.64
CA ARG A 49 22.74 -14.06 6.40
C ARG A 49 23.36 -15.18 5.58
N ARG A 50 22.69 -15.63 4.52
CA ARG A 50 23.21 -16.63 3.57
C ARG A 50 24.00 -15.99 2.41
N GLY A 51 24.32 -14.70 2.48
CA GLY A 51 25.24 -14.03 1.57
C GLY A 51 24.60 -13.18 0.49
N ALA A 52 23.27 -13.04 0.43
CA ALA A 52 22.65 -12.07 -0.45
C ALA A 52 22.99 -10.65 -0.01
N LYS A 53 23.04 -9.72 -0.97
CA LYS A 53 23.18 -8.29 -0.71
C LYS A 53 21.86 -7.65 -0.32
N LEU A 54 21.92 -6.59 0.46
CA LEU A 54 20.73 -5.85 0.92
C LEU A 54 20.96 -4.35 0.76
N ILE A 55 20.03 -3.71 0.03
CA ILE A 55 19.92 -2.26 -0.08
C ILE A 55 18.64 -1.84 0.66
N VAL A 56 18.74 -0.85 1.52
CA VAL A 56 17.58 -0.25 2.20
C VAL A 56 17.52 1.24 1.84
N VAL A 57 16.36 1.67 1.38
CA VAL A 57 16.05 3.08 1.10
C VAL A 57 14.88 3.47 2.00
N ASP A 58 15.18 4.23 3.04
CA ASP A 58 14.19 4.65 4.02
C ASP A 58 14.69 5.91 4.76
N PRO A 59 13.87 6.94 4.96
CA PRO A 59 14.24 8.13 5.72
C PRO A 59 14.50 7.84 7.20
N ARG A 60 13.93 6.76 7.73
CA ARG A 60 14.11 6.30 9.10
C ARG A 60 15.10 5.13 9.14
N ARG A 61 15.98 5.12 10.14
CA ARG A 61 16.91 4.00 10.39
C ARG A 61 16.12 2.80 10.97
N ILE A 62 15.56 2.01 10.06
CA ILE A 62 14.85 0.77 10.39
C ILE A 62 15.84 -0.35 10.73
N GLU A 63 15.39 -1.43 11.39
CA GLU A 63 16.29 -2.53 11.80
C GLU A 63 17.09 -3.13 10.64
N LEU A 64 16.48 -3.30 9.47
CA LEU A 64 17.19 -3.85 8.32
C LEU A 64 18.21 -2.88 7.71
N ALA A 65 18.11 -1.58 7.99
CA ALA A 65 19.14 -0.62 7.61
C ALA A 65 20.47 -0.87 8.35
N GLU A 66 20.41 -1.40 9.57
CA GLU A 66 21.61 -1.77 10.35
C GLU A 66 22.34 -3.00 9.78
N GLU A 67 21.64 -3.86 9.05
CA GLU A 67 22.17 -5.06 8.42
C GLU A 67 22.48 -4.87 6.92
N ALA A 68 22.12 -3.71 6.34
CA ALA A 68 22.24 -3.44 4.91
C ALA A 68 23.68 -3.26 4.44
N ASP A 69 23.96 -3.64 3.18
CA ASP A 69 25.23 -3.28 2.52
C ASP A 69 25.23 -1.79 2.12
N TYR A 70 24.02 -1.25 1.80
CA TYR A 70 23.78 0.17 1.58
C TYR A 70 22.49 0.59 2.26
N TRP A 71 22.55 1.66 3.05
CA TRP A 71 21.37 2.37 3.54
C TRP A 71 21.35 3.79 2.99
N LEU A 72 20.38 4.05 2.12
CA LEU A 72 20.15 5.38 1.55
C LEU A 72 19.11 6.10 2.38
N GLN A 73 19.54 6.99 3.27
CA GLN A 73 18.65 7.82 4.09
C GLN A 73 18.18 9.03 3.27
N ILE A 74 17.11 8.85 2.51
CA ILE A 74 16.56 9.92 1.69
C ILE A 74 15.75 10.92 2.53
N LYS A 75 15.60 12.14 2.03
CA LYS A 75 14.56 13.04 2.52
C LYS A 75 13.20 12.55 2.05
N PRO A 76 12.14 12.55 2.90
CA PRO A 76 10.79 12.18 2.47
C PRO A 76 10.32 12.96 1.24
N GLY A 77 9.69 12.27 0.27
CA GLY A 77 9.23 12.85 -0.99
C GLY A 77 10.28 12.95 -2.10
N THR A 78 11.48 12.38 -1.92
CA THR A 78 12.55 12.43 -2.92
C THR A 78 12.82 11.08 -3.61
N ASP A 79 11.83 10.22 -3.68
CA ASP A 79 11.92 8.89 -4.27
C ASP A 79 12.18 8.94 -5.77
N ILE A 80 11.47 9.79 -6.52
CA ILE A 80 11.66 9.97 -7.97
C ILE A 80 13.07 10.45 -8.30
N PRO A 81 13.60 11.51 -7.65
CA PRO A 81 14.99 11.91 -7.86
C PRO A 81 16.00 10.78 -7.64
N LEU A 82 15.84 10.01 -6.57
CA LEU A 82 16.71 8.86 -6.29
C LEU A 82 16.65 7.84 -7.44
N LEU A 83 15.45 7.36 -7.78
CA LEU A 83 15.27 6.33 -8.82
C LEU A 83 15.75 6.81 -10.18
N ASN A 84 15.47 8.06 -10.55
CA ASN A 84 15.96 8.65 -11.79
C ASN A 84 17.49 8.77 -11.80
N GLY A 85 18.11 9.13 -10.67
CA GLY A 85 19.57 9.17 -10.53
C GLY A 85 20.22 7.80 -10.70
N LEU A 86 19.64 6.76 -10.10
CA LEU A 86 20.11 5.39 -10.30
C LEU A 86 20.01 4.97 -11.78
N MET A 87 18.87 5.27 -12.43
CA MET A 87 18.68 4.98 -13.86
C MET A 87 19.62 5.81 -14.76
N HIS A 88 19.89 7.06 -14.41
CA HIS A 88 20.88 7.91 -15.09
C HIS A 88 22.27 7.24 -15.10
N ILE A 89 22.75 6.80 -13.94
CA ILE A 89 24.05 6.12 -13.81
C ILE A 89 24.07 4.83 -14.63
N ILE A 90 23.03 3.99 -14.51
CA ILE A 90 22.91 2.71 -15.22
C ILE A 90 22.97 2.92 -16.74
N ILE A 91 22.29 3.94 -17.26
CA ILE A 91 22.28 4.24 -18.70
C ILE A 91 23.66 4.76 -19.16
N ASN A 92 24.26 5.71 -18.43
CA ASN A 92 25.51 6.33 -18.82
C ASN A 92 26.71 5.37 -18.72
N GLU A 93 26.66 4.39 -17.82
CA GLU A 93 27.68 3.33 -17.71
C GLU A 93 27.38 2.11 -18.60
N ASN A 94 26.30 2.15 -19.40
CA ASN A 94 25.85 1.05 -20.26
C ASN A 94 25.61 -0.27 -19.50
N LEU A 95 25.07 -0.18 -18.27
CA LEU A 95 24.74 -1.33 -17.43
C LEU A 95 23.29 -1.82 -17.59
N HIS A 96 22.51 -1.18 -18.47
CA HIS A 96 21.14 -1.57 -18.78
C HIS A 96 21.07 -2.81 -19.67
N ASP A 97 20.00 -3.60 -19.53
CA ASP A 97 19.75 -4.78 -20.38
C ASP A 97 19.17 -4.34 -21.73
N GLN A 98 20.05 -4.04 -22.70
CA GLN A 98 19.68 -3.58 -24.03
C GLN A 98 18.76 -4.57 -24.75
N LYS A 99 19.03 -5.88 -24.64
CA LYS A 99 18.22 -6.91 -25.28
C LYS A 99 16.80 -6.95 -24.72
N PHE A 100 16.67 -6.93 -23.40
CA PHE A 100 15.37 -6.90 -22.75
C PHE A 100 14.57 -5.65 -23.16
N ILE A 101 15.23 -4.50 -23.22
CA ILE A 101 14.60 -3.22 -23.62
C ILE A 101 14.03 -3.33 -25.04
N GLU A 102 14.82 -3.77 -25.99
CA GLU A 102 14.42 -3.86 -27.41
C GLU A 102 13.28 -4.86 -27.64
N GLU A 103 13.40 -6.05 -27.05
CA GLU A 103 12.46 -7.13 -27.27
C GLU A 103 11.15 -6.96 -26.49
N ARG A 104 11.21 -6.44 -25.27
CA ARG A 104 10.12 -6.54 -24.30
C ARG A 104 9.50 -5.22 -23.85
N THR A 105 10.08 -4.09 -24.22
CA THR A 105 9.61 -2.78 -23.73
C THR A 105 9.33 -1.80 -24.87
N GLU A 106 8.76 -0.67 -24.50
CA GLU A 106 8.52 0.48 -25.37
C GLU A 106 8.75 1.79 -24.60
N ASN A 107 8.97 2.90 -25.34
CA ASN A 107 9.16 4.25 -24.82
C ASN A 107 10.48 4.51 -24.06
N PHE A 108 11.53 3.72 -24.33
CA PHE A 108 12.83 3.89 -23.66
C PHE A 108 13.49 5.25 -23.95
N ALA A 109 13.30 5.81 -25.14
CA ALA A 109 13.86 7.11 -25.51
C ALA A 109 13.37 8.24 -24.58
N ALA A 110 12.09 8.26 -24.26
CA ALA A 110 11.52 9.24 -23.35
C ALA A 110 12.06 9.09 -21.90
N LEU A 111 12.25 7.84 -21.43
CA LEU A 111 12.90 7.62 -20.14
C LEU A 111 14.33 8.18 -20.15
N LYS A 112 15.13 7.86 -21.16
CA LYS A 112 16.52 8.32 -21.29
C LYS A 112 16.61 9.85 -21.29
N GLU A 113 15.72 10.52 -22.00
CA GLU A 113 15.63 11.99 -22.02
C GLU A 113 15.30 12.56 -20.63
N THR A 114 14.28 12.00 -19.96
CA THR A 114 13.87 12.48 -18.64
C THR A 114 14.96 12.31 -17.59
N VAL A 115 15.63 11.15 -17.55
CA VAL A 115 16.64 10.89 -16.51
C VAL A 115 17.97 11.61 -16.77
N ALA A 116 18.20 12.14 -17.98
CA ALA A 116 19.46 12.80 -18.35
C ALA A 116 19.82 13.97 -17.41
N LYS A 117 18.85 14.68 -16.87
CA LYS A 117 19.06 15.81 -15.96
C LYS A 117 19.33 15.41 -14.50
N TYR A 118 19.05 14.15 -14.14
CA TYR A 118 19.22 13.65 -12.77
C TYR A 118 20.65 13.15 -12.54
N THR A 119 21.63 14.06 -12.69
CA THR A 119 23.03 13.71 -12.41
C THR A 119 23.23 13.34 -10.94
N PRO A 120 24.23 12.52 -10.58
CA PRO A 120 24.46 12.12 -9.20
C PRO A 120 24.60 13.29 -8.22
N GLU A 121 25.26 14.38 -8.64
CA GLU A 121 25.42 15.59 -7.84
C GLU A 121 24.08 16.34 -7.64
N TYR A 122 23.23 16.38 -8.67
CA TYR A 122 21.90 16.96 -8.54
C TYR A 122 21.02 16.14 -7.61
N VAL A 123 21.03 14.82 -7.78
CA VAL A 123 20.28 13.89 -6.93
C VAL A 123 20.75 13.94 -5.48
N SER A 124 22.05 13.97 -5.24
CA SER A 124 22.64 14.09 -3.89
C SER A 124 22.13 15.34 -3.16
N ARG A 125 22.06 16.49 -3.84
CA ARG A 125 21.52 17.73 -3.24
C ARG A 125 20.04 17.61 -2.88
N LEU A 126 19.24 16.96 -3.71
CA LEU A 126 17.81 16.77 -3.45
C LEU A 126 17.56 15.77 -2.33
N THR A 127 18.17 14.60 -2.43
CA THR A 127 17.88 13.46 -1.56
C THR A 127 18.66 13.46 -0.24
N GLY A 128 19.84 14.09 -0.23
CA GLY A 128 20.81 14.00 0.87
C GLY A 128 21.72 12.77 0.80
N VAL A 129 21.56 11.89 -0.18
CA VAL A 129 22.39 10.67 -0.36
C VAL A 129 23.74 11.03 -0.95
N ALA A 130 24.81 10.42 -0.46
CA ALA A 130 26.17 10.63 -0.98
C ALA A 130 26.29 10.14 -2.44
N VAL A 131 27.07 10.88 -3.24
CA VAL A 131 27.28 10.55 -4.67
C VAL A 131 27.87 9.15 -4.84
N GLU A 132 28.81 8.78 -3.98
CA GLU A 132 29.48 7.47 -3.97
C GLU A 132 28.47 6.33 -3.74
N ASP A 133 27.50 6.52 -2.85
CA ASP A 133 26.45 5.53 -2.57
C ASP A 133 25.49 5.39 -3.76
N LEU A 134 25.17 6.49 -4.45
CA LEU A 134 24.36 6.44 -5.68
C LEU A 134 25.02 5.56 -6.75
N TYR A 135 26.32 5.76 -7.00
CA TYR A 135 27.09 4.92 -7.92
C TYR A 135 27.17 3.46 -7.45
N GLY A 136 27.45 3.25 -6.14
CA GLY A 136 27.55 1.92 -5.55
C GLY A 136 26.27 1.13 -5.70
N VAL A 137 25.13 1.73 -5.38
CA VAL A 137 23.80 1.10 -5.47
C VAL A 137 23.38 0.86 -6.92
N ALA A 138 23.57 1.85 -7.82
CA ALA A 138 23.22 1.70 -9.23
C ALA A 138 23.98 0.53 -9.87
N ARG A 139 25.29 0.45 -9.67
CA ARG A 139 26.13 -0.64 -10.17
C ARG A 139 25.75 -1.98 -9.56
N LEU A 140 25.60 -2.04 -8.23
CA LEU A 140 25.22 -3.28 -7.54
C LEU A 140 23.88 -3.81 -8.04
N TYR A 141 22.85 -2.95 -8.18
CA TYR A 141 21.53 -3.37 -8.65
C TYR A 141 21.58 -3.84 -10.11
N ALA A 142 22.25 -3.10 -11.00
CA ALA A 142 22.28 -3.41 -12.41
C ALA A 142 23.12 -4.65 -12.77
N THR A 143 24.18 -4.96 -12.00
CA THR A 143 25.09 -6.07 -12.31
C THR A 143 24.76 -7.37 -11.57
N THR A 144 23.84 -7.34 -10.61
CA THR A 144 23.38 -8.56 -9.93
C THR A 144 22.36 -9.29 -10.78
N ASP A 145 22.51 -10.60 -11.01
CA ASP A 145 21.60 -11.36 -11.87
C ASP A 145 20.20 -11.52 -11.25
N LYS A 146 20.10 -11.79 -9.96
CA LYS A 146 18.84 -12.10 -9.26
C LYS A 146 18.52 -11.04 -8.22
N ALA A 147 17.98 -9.91 -8.67
CA ALA A 147 17.61 -8.78 -7.81
C ALA A 147 16.10 -8.67 -7.64
N MET A 148 15.63 -8.72 -6.39
CA MET A 148 14.23 -8.50 -6.00
C MET A 148 14.09 -7.10 -5.39
N LEU A 149 13.09 -6.34 -5.85
CA LEU A 149 12.74 -5.05 -5.29
C LEU A 149 11.42 -5.16 -4.51
N PHE A 150 11.40 -4.66 -3.28
CA PHE A 150 10.22 -4.64 -2.41
C PHE A 150 9.88 -3.21 -2.00
N TYR A 151 8.58 -2.90 -2.00
CA TYR A 151 8.10 -1.59 -1.56
C TYR A 151 6.72 -1.69 -0.88
N THR A 152 6.37 -0.66 -0.12
CA THR A 152 5.04 -0.53 0.50
C THR A 152 4.55 0.92 0.48
N LEU A 153 3.82 1.31 1.51
CA LEU A 153 3.17 2.60 1.64
C LEU A 153 4.13 3.80 1.74
N GLY A 154 5.40 3.58 2.13
CA GLY A 154 6.43 4.63 2.06
C GLY A 154 6.69 5.14 0.65
N ILE A 155 6.31 4.38 -0.38
CA ILE A 155 6.37 4.77 -1.80
C ILE A 155 5.02 5.33 -2.27
N THR A 156 3.91 4.75 -1.80
CA THR A 156 2.59 4.99 -2.41
C THR A 156 1.76 6.07 -1.73
N GLU A 157 2.04 6.41 -0.48
CA GLU A 157 1.33 7.43 0.29
C GLU A 157 1.95 8.83 0.15
N HIS A 158 2.16 9.23 -1.11
CA HIS A 158 2.61 10.54 -1.56
C HIS A 158 1.72 11.06 -2.69
N VAL A 159 1.69 12.36 -2.89
CA VAL A 159 1.04 12.95 -4.08
C VAL A 159 1.64 12.43 -5.38
N THR A 160 2.84 11.91 -5.35
CA THR A 160 3.54 11.26 -6.46
C THR A 160 3.49 9.73 -6.40
N GLY A 161 2.63 9.14 -5.55
CA GLY A 161 2.64 7.70 -5.26
C GLY A 161 2.57 6.79 -6.49
N THR A 162 1.70 7.11 -7.44
CA THR A 162 1.61 6.37 -8.70
C THR A 162 2.87 6.53 -9.55
N ALA A 163 3.43 7.74 -9.64
CA ALA A 163 4.67 8.03 -10.37
C ALA A 163 5.89 7.35 -9.73
N ASN A 164 5.96 7.30 -8.40
CA ASN A 164 6.98 6.55 -7.65
C ASN A 164 6.99 5.07 -8.05
N VAL A 165 5.80 4.44 -8.12
CA VAL A 165 5.67 3.03 -8.53
C VAL A 165 6.05 2.83 -9.99
N MET A 166 5.70 3.76 -10.90
CA MET A 166 6.15 3.71 -12.29
C MET A 166 7.67 3.81 -12.40
N SER A 167 8.31 4.66 -11.59
CA SER A 167 9.79 4.79 -11.55
C SER A 167 10.47 3.52 -11.05
N ILE A 168 9.89 2.83 -10.06
CA ILE A 168 10.34 1.49 -9.62
C ILE A 168 10.24 0.47 -10.75
N ALA A 169 9.11 0.46 -11.46
CA ALA A 169 8.90 -0.44 -12.60
C ALA A 169 9.88 -0.14 -13.74
N ASN A 170 10.15 1.14 -14.01
CA ASN A 170 11.15 1.57 -14.98
C ASN A 170 12.55 1.03 -14.63
N LEU A 171 12.97 1.15 -13.38
CA LEU A 171 14.27 0.62 -12.93
C LEU A 171 14.38 -0.89 -13.14
N ALA A 172 13.32 -1.65 -12.82
CA ALA A 172 13.31 -3.10 -13.01
C ALA A 172 13.30 -3.51 -14.49
N MET A 173 12.58 -2.78 -15.35
CA MET A 173 12.60 -3.01 -16.80
C MET A 173 13.95 -2.65 -17.42
N LEU A 174 14.57 -1.56 -16.96
CA LEU A 174 15.86 -1.09 -17.45
C LEU A 174 16.97 -2.14 -17.28
N THR A 175 16.88 -2.95 -16.24
CA THR A 175 17.88 -3.96 -15.86
C THR A 175 17.43 -5.41 -16.12
N GLY A 176 16.24 -5.61 -16.72
CA GLY A 176 15.69 -6.95 -16.98
C GLY A 176 15.30 -7.74 -15.72
N HIS A 177 15.13 -7.08 -14.56
CA HIS A 177 14.76 -7.69 -13.27
C HIS A 177 13.25 -7.89 -13.13
N VAL A 178 12.60 -8.41 -14.17
CA VAL A 178 11.17 -8.76 -14.16
C VAL A 178 10.90 -9.91 -15.11
N GLY A 179 9.96 -10.79 -14.75
CA GLY A 179 9.58 -11.92 -15.60
C GLY A 179 10.52 -13.12 -15.53
N ARG A 180 11.36 -13.21 -14.51
CA ARG A 180 12.29 -14.31 -14.24
C ARG A 180 12.24 -14.71 -12.75
N PRO A 181 12.64 -15.95 -12.41
CA PRO A 181 12.76 -16.38 -11.01
C PRO A 181 13.73 -15.48 -10.21
N HIS A 182 13.40 -15.26 -8.95
CA HIS A 182 14.23 -14.53 -7.98
C HIS A 182 14.51 -13.06 -8.33
N THR A 183 13.64 -12.45 -9.14
CA THR A 183 13.67 -11.02 -9.51
C THR A 183 12.34 -10.36 -9.17
N GLY A 184 12.05 -9.23 -9.78
CA GLY A 184 10.70 -8.65 -9.82
C GLY A 184 10.50 -7.42 -8.96
N VAL A 185 9.31 -6.87 -9.17
CA VAL A 185 8.76 -5.72 -8.44
C VAL A 185 7.67 -6.23 -7.51
N ASN A 186 7.92 -6.12 -6.22
CA ASN A 186 7.19 -6.84 -5.20
C ASN A 186 6.52 -5.89 -4.19
N PRO A 187 5.33 -5.31 -4.51
CA PRO A 187 4.54 -4.59 -3.53
C PRO A 187 4.09 -5.51 -2.40
N ILE A 188 4.43 -5.15 -1.16
CA ILE A 188 4.00 -5.89 0.01
C ILE A 188 2.77 -5.19 0.58
N ARG A 189 1.61 -5.87 0.53
CA ARG A 189 0.33 -5.31 1.03
C ARG A 189 0.34 -5.17 2.55
N GLY A 190 -0.25 -4.08 3.04
CA GLY A 190 -0.32 -3.79 4.48
C GLY A 190 -1.27 -4.72 5.24
N GLN A 191 -2.50 -4.81 4.79
CA GLN A 191 -3.54 -5.58 5.45
C GLN A 191 -3.68 -6.98 4.86
N ASN A 192 -4.08 -7.91 5.75
CA ASN A 192 -4.49 -9.25 5.37
C ASN A 192 -5.70 -9.19 4.41
N ASN A 193 -5.64 -9.93 3.31
CA ASN A 193 -6.67 -10.01 2.28
C ASN A 193 -6.97 -8.71 1.49
N VAL A 194 -6.16 -7.66 1.60
CA VAL A 194 -6.37 -6.48 0.72
C VAL A 194 -6.19 -6.83 -0.76
N GLN A 195 -5.33 -7.80 -1.07
CA GLN A 195 -5.22 -8.32 -2.43
C GLN A 195 -6.52 -8.99 -2.87
N GLY A 196 -7.12 -9.84 -2.02
CA GLY A 196 -8.40 -10.51 -2.32
C GLY A 196 -9.57 -9.55 -2.46
N ALA A 197 -9.65 -8.53 -1.61
CA ALA A 197 -10.68 -7.49 -1.75
C ALA A 197 -10.59 -6.81 -3.13
N CYS A 198 -9.39 -6.45 -3.57
CA CYS A 198 -9.18 -5.89 -4.90
C CYS A 198 -9.49 -6.89 -6.02
N ASP A 199 -9.09 -8.16 -5.86
CA ASP A 199 -9.37 -9.24 -6.83
C ASP A 199 -10.87 -9.47 -7.03
N MET A 200 -11.66 -9.30 -5.96
CA MET A 200 -13.12 -9.42 -5.96
C MET A 200 -13.85 -8.16 -6.45
N GLY A 201 -13.14 -7.11 -6.85
CA GLY A 201 -13.73 -5.89 -7.39
C GLY A 201 -14.15 -4.86 -6.33
N ALA A 202 -13.66 -4.94 -5.09
CA ALA A 202 -13.87 -3.89 -4.09
C ALA A 202 -13.02 -2.64 -4.40
N LEU A 203 -13.22 -2.11 -5.59
CA LEU A 203 -12.58 -0.92 -6.15
C LEU A 203 -13.61 -0.17 -7.01
N PRO A 204 -13.55 1.16 -7.10
CA PRO A 204 -14.59 1.94 -7.76
C PRO A 204 -14.66 1.79 -9.28
N ASN A 205 -13.65 1.22 -9.90
CA ASN A 205 -13.46 1.26 -11.36
C ASN A 205 -13.38 -0.12 -12.04
N VAL A 206 -13.53 -1.21 -11.27
CA VAL A 206 -13.42 -2.58 -11.83
C VAL A 206 -14.43 -3.54 -11.21
N TYR A 207 -14.84 -4.51 -12.00
CA TYR A 207 -15.46 -5.76 -11.57
C TYR A 207 -14.41 -6.78 -11.09
N PRO A 208 -14.79 -7.96 -10.55
CA PRO A 208 -13.86 -9.02 -10.20
C PRO A 208 -12.82 -9.29 -11.27
N GLY A 209 -11.57 -9.51 -10.85
CA GLY A 209 -10.44 -9.77 -11.76
C GLY A 209 -9.93 -8.53 -12.51
N TYR A 210 -10.14 -7.33 -11.95
CA TYR A 210 -9.67 -6.06 -12.53
C TYR A 210 -10.27 -5.71 -13.89
N GLN A 211 -11.45 -6.22 -14.19
CA GLN A 211 -12.17 -5.96 -15.43
C GLN A 211 -12.85 -4.60 -15.36
N LYS A 212 -12.55 -3.69 -16.30
CA LYS A 212 -12.99 -2.28 -16.23
C LYS A 212 -14.51 -2.14 -16.35
N VAL A 213 -15.15 -1.38 -15.46
CA VAL A 213 -16.59 -1.08 -15.53
C VAL A 213 -16.96 -0.25 -16.76
N THR A 214 -16.03 0.54 -17.29
CA THR A 214 -16.23 1.37 -18.48
C THR A 214 -16.16 0.58 -19.79
N ASP A 215 -15.70 -0.67 -19.77
CA ASP A 215 -15.68 -1.54 -20.95
C ASP A 215 -17.06 -2.14 -21.18
N SER A 216 -17.68 -1.81 -22.30
CA SER A 216 -19.05 -2.23 -22.62
C SER A 216 -19.20 -3.75 -22.78
N ALA A 217 -18.17 -4.44 -23.30
CA ALA A 217 -18.22 -5.90 -23.47
C ALA A 217 -18.07 -6.61 -22.12
N VAL A 218 -17.20 -6.10 -21.25
CA VAL A 218 -17.08 -6.57 -19.87
C VAL A 218 -18.36 -6.34 -19.11
N ARG A 219 -18.92 -5.13 -19.17
CA ARG A 219 -20.20 -4.80 -18.49
C ARG A 219 -21.33 -5.72 -18.93
N ALA A 220 -21.53 -5.91 -20.24
CA ALA A 220 -22.55 -6.80 -20.77
C ALA A 220 -22.43 -8.24 -20.25
N LYS A 221 -21.20 -8.76 -20.06
CA LYS A 221 -20.96 -10.06 -19.45
C LYS A 221 -21.49 -10.13 -18.02
N PHE A 222 -21.22 -9.12 -17.19
CA PHE A 222 -21.69 -9.08 -15.82
C PHE A 222 -23.18 -8.81 -15.72
N GLU A 223 -23.76 -7.95 -16.59
CA GLU A 223 -25.20 -7.72 -16.70
C GLU A 223 -25.96 -9.01 -17.03
N GLN A 224 -25.43 -9.80 -17.97
CA GLN A 224 -25.99 -11.10 -18.33
C GLN A 224 -25.94 -12.09 -17.16
N ALA A 225 -24.79 -12.15 -16.44
CA ALA A 225 -24.60 -13.08 -15.33
C ALA A 225 -25.47 -12.72 -14.12
N TRP A 226 -25.62 -11.43 -13.82
CA TRP A 226 -26.34 -10.96 -12.64
C TRP A 226 -27.79 -10.58 -12.91
N GLY A 227 -28.21 -10.51 -14.16
CA GLY A 227 -29.60 -10.22 -14.55
C GLY A 227 -30.05 -8.79 -14.24
N VAL A 228 -29.12 -7.83 -14.17
CA VAL A 228 -29.39 -6.42 -13.85
C VAL A 228 -28.60 -5.49 -14.77
N ASN A 229 -29.12 -4.26 -14.95
CA ASN A 229 -28.36 -3.22 -15.63
C ASN A 229 -27.31 -2.62 -14.69
N LEU A 230 -26.10 -2.45 -15.17
CA LEU A 230 -24.96 -1.94 -14.39
C LEU A 230 -24.51 -0.55 -14.89
N PRO A 231 -24.04 0.32 -13.99
CA PRO A 231 -23.46 1.60 -14.38
C PRO A 231 -22.25 1.41 -15.31
N GLY A 232 -22.09 2.29 -16.30
CA GLY A 232 -20.97 2.29 -17.23
C GLY A 232 -19.86 3.27 -16.86
N GLU A 233 -19.93 3.88 -15.70
CA GLU A 233 -19.00 4.88 -15.20
C GLU A 233 -18.28 4.39 -13.94
N ASN A 234 -17.08 4.91 -13.69
CA ASN A 234 -16.36 4.61 -12.46
C ASN A 234 -17.13 5.13 -11.24
N GLY A 235 -17.12 4.36 -10.16
CA GLY A 235 -17.55 4.85 -8.86
C GLY A 235 -16.52 5.83 -8.27
N LEU A 236 -16.86 6.39 -7.10
CA LEU A 236 -16.03 7.35 -6.39
C LEU A 236 -14.97 6.64 -5.52
N THR A 237 -13.83 7.26 -5.37
CA THR A 237 -12.83 6.91 -4.34
C THR A 237 -13.28 7.40 -2.96
N ILE A 238 -12.70 6.88 -1.87
CA ILE A 238 -13.07 7.28 -0.50
C ILE A 238 -12.97 8.80 -0.30
N PRO A 239 -11.87 9.49 -0.67
CA PRO A 239 -11.83 10.96 -0.54
C PRO A 239 -12.94 11.66 -1.32
N GLU A 240 -13.22 11.23 -2.56
CA GLU A 240 -14.30 11.79 -3.37
C GLU A 240 -15.70 11.53 -2.77
N MET A 241 -15.90 10.37 -2.11
CA MET A 241 -17.15 10.09 -1.39
C MET A 241 -17.38 11.09 -0.26
N PHE A 242 -16.36 11.40 0.54
CA PHE A 242 -16.48 12.35 1.64
C PHE A 242 -16.57 13.80 1.16
N GLU A 243 -15.88 14.16 0.08
CA GLU A 243 -16.06 15.45 -0.58
C GLU A 243 -17.51 15.65 -1.02
N GLN A 244 -18.09 14.66 -1.71
CA GLN A 244 -19.47 14.70 -2.17
C GLN A 244 -20.49 14.61 -1.02
N ALA A 245 -20.18 13.93 0.08
CA ALA A 245 -20.99 13.97 1.29
C ALA A 245 -20.97 15.37 1.91
N ASN A 246 -19.81 16.03 1.95
CA ASN A 246 -19.68 17.41 2.40
C ASN A 246 -20.45 18.40 1.53
N GLU A 247 -20.61 18.11 0.24
CA GLU A 247 -21.43 18.89 -0.70
C GLU A 247 -22.93 18.52 -0.65
N GLY A 248 -23.33 17.49 0.12
CA GLY A 248 -24.72 17.00 0.21
C GLY A 248 -25.19 16.21 -1.01
N LYS A 249 -24.28 15.79 -1.88
CA LYS A 249 -24.59 14.96 -3.07
C LYS A 249 -24.75 13.49 -2.69
N ILE A 250 -23.91 12.99 -1.77
CA ILE A 250 -24.12 11.67 -1.16
C ILE A 250 -24.95 11.86 0.10
N LYS A 251 -26.07 11.15 0.18
CA LYS A 251 -27.04 11.25 1.27
C LYS A 251 -27.01 10.05 2.20
N ALA A 252 -26.57 8.90 1.71
CA ALA A 252 -26.49 7.67 2.48
C ALA A 252 -25.20 6.92 2.21
N MET A 253 -24.66 6.26 3.25
CA MET A 253 -23.49 5.37 3.14
C MET A 253 -23.74 4.06 3.88
N TYR A 254 -23.14 2.99 3.38
CA TYR A 254 -22.94 1.74 4.08
C TYR A 254 -21.45 1.46 4.20
N ILE A 255 -20.94 1.46 5.42
CA ILE A 255 -19.51 1.24 5.74
C ILE A 255 -19.37 -0.13 6.39
N LEU A 256 -18.49 -0.97 5.84
CA LEU A 256 -18.26 -2.34 6.29
C LEU A 256 -16.80 -2.55 6.66
N GLY A 257 -16.54 -2.80 7.96
CA GLY A 257 -15.22 -3.18 8.48
C GLY A 257 -14.15 -2.13 8.29
N GLU A 258 -14.52 -0.85 8.34
CA GLU A 258 -13.63 0.28 8.14
C GLU A 258 -13.97 1.43 9.11
N ASN A 259 -12.91 2.11 9.61
CA ASN A 259 -13.05 3.23 10.53
C ASN A 259 -12.42 4.51 9.95
N PRO A 260 -13.05 5.13 8.92
CA PRO A 260 -12.50 6.28 8.22
C PRO A 260 -12.19 7.48 9.12
N VAL A 261 -12.86 7.64 10.26
CA VAL A 261 -12.54 8.68 11.25
C VAL A 261 -11.09 8.59 11.74
N LEU A 262 -10.52 7.40 11.83
CA LEU A 262 -9.13 7.19 12.24
C LEU A 262 -8.17 6.91 11.08
N SER A 263 -8.66 6.26 10.03
CA SER A 263 -7.79 5.78 8.94
C SER A 263 -7.52 6.84 7.88
N GLU A 264 -8.48 7.70 7.58
CA GLU A 264 -8.36 8.65 6.47
C GLU A 264 -7.56 9.90 6.86
N PRO A 265 -6.83 10.52 5.90
CA PRO A 265 -6.15 11.78 6.13
C PRO A 265 -7.17 12.91 6.30
N ASN A 266 -6.73 14.01 6.92
CA ASN A 266 -7.61 15.16 7.18
C ASN A 266 -8.93 14.77 7.86
N ALA A 267 -8.85 14.14 9.03
CA ALA A 267 -9.99 13.60 9.77
C ALA A 267 -11.16 14.60 9.95
N ASN A 268 -10.90 15.91 9.91
CA ASN A 268 -11.93 16.94 10.02
C ASN A 268 -12.95 16.90 8.86
N GLU A 269 -12.49 16.62 7.64
CA GLU A 269 -13.37 16.46 6.47
C GLU A 269 -14.25 15.21 6.60
N ILE A 270 -13.69 14.15 7.15
CA ILE A 270 -14.43 12.90 7.40
C ILE A 270 -15.54 13.15 8.43
N HIS A 271 -15.21 13.78 9.56
CA HIS A 271 -16.20 14.16 10.57
C HIS A 271 -17.31 15.04 10.01
N SER A 272 -16.96 16.01 9.16
CA SER A 272 -17.94 16.89 8.52
C SER A 272 -18.85 16.12 7.56
N GLY A 273 -18.28 15.26 6.72
CA GLY A 273 -19.02 14.45 5.74
C GLY A 273 -20.01 13.51 6.42
N LEU A 274 -19.56 12.76 7.46
CA LEU A 274 -20.43 11.84 8.20
C LEU A 274 -21.63 12.54 8.84
N LYS A 275 -21.45 13.78 9.37
CA LYS A 275 -22.54 14.56 9.98
C LYS A 275 -23.58 15.06 8.99
N LYS A 276 -23.23 15.14 7.70
CA LYS A 276 -24.14 15.63 6.64
C LYS A 276 -24.93 14.53 5.96
N LEU A 277 -24.60 13.26 6.23
CA LEU A 277 -25.39 12.14 5.70
C LEU A 277 -26.79 12.15 6.31
N GLU A 278 -27.78 11.84 5.47
CA GLU A 278 -29.17 11.63 5.89
C GLU A 278 -29.37 10.22 6.49
N PHE A 279 -28.53 9.25 6.11
CA PHE A 279 -28.61 7.88 6.61
C PHE A 279 -27.24 7.19 6.52
N LEU A 280 -26.77 6.63 7.64
CA LEU A 280 -25.52 5.91 7.74
C LEU A 280 -25.72 4.53 8.38
N VAL A 281 -25.32 3.49 7.67
CA VAL A 281 -25.22 2.13 8.19
C VAL A 281 -23.74 1.78 8.35
N VAL A 282 -23.36 1.30 9.53
CA VAL A 282 -22.00 0.80 9.79
C VAL A 282 -22.10 -0.66 10.25
N GLN A 283 -21.41 -1.56 9.55
CA GLN A 283 -21.25 -2.95 9.98
C GLN A 283 -19.83 -3.16 10.49
N GLU A 284 -19.67 -3.43 11.79
CA GLU A 284 -18.37 -3.43 12.44
C GLU A 284 -18.31 -4.40 13.62
N LEU A 285 -17.09 -4.81 14.02
CA LEU A 285 -16.82 -5.64 15.18
C LEU A 285 -16.97 -4.89 16.51
N PHE A 286 -16.70 -3.59 16.51
CA PHE A 286 -16.66 -2.73 17.68
C PHE A 286 -17.43 -1.44 17.43
N MET A 287 -17.85 -0.77 18.50
CA MET A 287 -18.35 0.61 18.43
C MET A 287 -17.19 1.56 18.19
N THR A 288 -16.80 1.67 16.92
CA THR A 288 -15.72 2.53 16.46
C THR A 288 -16.15 4.01 16.49
N GLU A 289 -15.19 4.91 16.30
CA GLU A 289 -15.44 6.35 16.20
C GLU A 289 -16.40 6.63 15.03
N THR A 290 -16.27 5.92 13.91
CA THR A 290 -17.19 6.00 12.77
C THR A 290 -18.58 5.45 13.12
N ALA A 291 -18.66 4.34 13.84
CA ALA A 291 -19.93 3.73 14.23
C ALA A 291 -20.78 4.65 15.16
N GLN A 292 -20.15 5.60 15.84
CA GLN A 292 -20.85 6.58 16.68
C GLN A 292 -21.68 7.59 15.86
N TYR A 293 -21.43 7.73 14.56
CA TYR A 293 -22.21 8.56 13.64
C TYR A 293 -23.38 7.81 13.00
N ALA A 294 -23.42 6.48 13.11
CA ALA A 294 -24.37 5.64 12.38
C ALA A 294 -25.79 5.73 12.95
N ASP A 295 -26.77 5.76 12.04
CA ASP A 295 -28.19 5.56 12.36
C ASP A 295 -28.48 4.09 12.67
N VAL A 296 -27.76 3.18 12.00
CA VAL A 296 -27.87 1.73 12.20
C VAL A 296 -26.47 1.11 12.30
N VAL A 297 -26.23 0.38 13.38
CA VAL A 297 -25.02 -0.43 13.53
C VAL A 297 -25.40 -1.90 13.39
N LEU A 298 -24.74 -2.59 12.47
CA LEU A 298 -24.86 -4.03 12.29
C LEU A 298 -23.61 -4.73 12.83
N PRO A 299 -23.76 -5.81 13.61
CA PRO A 299 -22.59 -6.53 14.10
C PRO A 299 -21.89 -7.28 12.96
N GLY A 300 -20.57 -7.09 12.84
CA GLY A 300 -19.70 -7.79 11.91
C GLY A 300 -19.20 -9.11 12.46
N ALA A 301 -18.74 -9.99 11.57
CA ALA A 301 -18.06 -11.25 11.92
C ALA A 301 -16.56 -11.13 11.70
N SER A 302 -15.75 -11.57 12.67
CA SER A 302 -14.29 -11.60 12.56
C SER A 302 -13.81 -12.67 11.58
N PHE A 303 -12.52 -12.65 11.23
CA PHE A 303 -11.93 -13.67 10.36
C PHE A 303 -12.00 -15.10 10.95
N ALA A 304 -12.06 -15.24 12.26
CA ALA A 304 -12.18 -16.54 12.93
C ALA A 304 -13.61 -17.11 12.90
N GLU A 305 -14.60 -16.28 12.60
CA GLU A 305 -16.03 -16.58 12.64
C GLU A 305 -16.63 -16.88 11.26
N LYS A 306 -15.81 -16.89 10.21
CA LYS A 306 -16.29 -17.08 8.83
C LYS A 306 -15.44 -18.06 8.03
N ASP A 307 -16.08 -18.73 7.10
CA ASP A 307 -15.44 -19.53 6.05
C ASP A 307 -15.29 -18.68 4.78
N GLY A 308 -14.27 -18.97 3.96
CA GLY A 308 -14.07 -18.24 2.72
C GLY A 308 -12.67 -18.42 2.13
N THR A 309 -12.22 -17.42 1.39
CA THR A 309 -10.88 -17.35 0.83
C THR A 309 -10.23 -16.02 1.17
N PHE A 310 -8.91 -16.03 1.41
CA PHE A 310 -8.07 -14.84 1.45
C PHE A 310 -7.00 -14.94 0.37
N THR A 311 -6.65 -13.82 -0.23
CA THR A 311 -5.55 -13.74 -1.18
C THR A 311 -4.39 -12.96 -0.57
N SER A 312 -3.23 -13.61 -0.45
CA SER A 312 -2.01 -12.98 0.06
C SER A 312 -1.41 -12.01 -0.96
N THR A 313 -0.46 -11.18 -0.49
CA THR A 313 0.22 -10.19 -1.34
C THR A 313 0.87 -10.80 -2.60
N GLU A 314 1.31 -12.07 -2.52
CA GLU A 314 1.90 -12.81 -3.64
C GLU A 314 0.85 -13.44 -4.60
N ARG A 315 -0.39 -12.97 -4.59
CA ARG A 315 -1.49 -13.47 -5.44
C ARG A 315 -1.94 -14.90 -5.10
N ARG A 316 -1.61 -15.39 -3.92
CA ARG A 316 -1.97 -16.75 -3.48
C ARG A 316 -3.33 -16.75 -2.81
N VAL A 317 -4.31 -17.34 -3.48
CA VAL A 317 -5.63 -17.62 -2.92
C VAL A 317 -5.53 -18.80 -1.96
N GLN A 318 -6.04 -18.63 -0.75
CA GLN A 318 -5.96 -19.62 0.33
C GLN A 318 -7.32 -19.75 1.02
N ARG A 319 -7.61 -20.93 1.57
CA ARG A 319 -8.80 -21.16 2.38
C ARG A 319 -8.65 -20.51 3.76
N VAL A 320 -9.72 -19.84 4.17
CA VAL A 320 -10.00 -19.47 5.56
C VAL A 320 -11.12 -20.35 6.06
N ARG A 321 -10.94 -21.00 7.21
CA ARG A 321 -11.91 -21.89 7.81
C ARG A 321 -12.44 -21.29 9.10
N LYS A 322 -13.74 -21.37 9.27
CA LYS A 322 -14.41 -20.95 10.50
C LYS A 322 -13.85 -21.74 11.69
N ALA A 323 -13.34 -21.03 12.70
CA ALA A 323 -12.79 -21.62 13.92
C ALA A 323 -13.79 -21.59 15.09
N ILE A 324 -14.64 -20.57 15.12
CA ILE A 324 -15.68 -20.37 16.14
C ILE A 324 -16.98 -19.92 15.47
N ASP A 325 -18.11 -20.12 16.14
CA ASP A 325 -19.37 -19.62 15.62
C ASP A 325 -19.43 -18.08 15.70
N PRO A 326 -20.04 -17.43 14.68
CA PRO A 326 -20.12 -15.99 14.65
C PRO A 326 -21.00 -15.45 15.80
N LEU A 327 -20.44 -14.52 16.58
CA LEU A 327 -21.19 -13.84 17.64
C LEU A 327 -22.48 -13.17 17.15
N PRO A 328 -22.51 -12.54 15.97
CA PRO A 328 -23.75 -12.01 15.40
C PRO A 328 -24.71 -13.08 14.87
N GLY A 329 -24.39 -14.36 14.97
CA GLY A 329 -25.19 -15.47 14.46
C GLY A 329 -25.11 -15.72 12.96
N GLN A 330 -24.38 -14.89 12.24
CA GLN A 330 -24.20 -14.99 10.77
C GLN A 330 -22.90 -14.33 10.31
N ALA A 331 -22.38 -14.75 9.17
CA ALA A 331 -21.21 -14.13 8.54
C ALA A 331 -21.62 -12.86 7.76
N ASP A 332 -20.63 -11.98 7.48
CA ASP A 332 -20.87 -10.71 6.79
C ASP A 332 -21.56 -10.87 5.44
N TRP A 333 -21.17 -11.86 4.63
CA TRP A 333 -21.79 -12.10 3.33
C TRP A 333 -23.29 -12.44 3.44
N GLN A 334 -23.71 -13.12 4.53
CA GLN A 334 -25.11 -13.43 4.78
C GLN A 334 -25.91 -12.16 5.15
N THR A 335 -25.28 -11.25 5.90
CA THR A 335 -25.87 -9.93 6.18
C THR A 335 -26.09 -9.15 4.89
N ILE A 336 -25.07 -9.09 4.02
CA ILE A 336 -25.17 -8.43 2.71
C ILE A 336 -26.28 -9.07 1.85
N ALA A 337 -26.33 -10.39 1.78
CA ALA A 337 -27.34 -11.11 1.01
C ALA A 337 -28.77 -10.83 1.51
N ARG A 338 -28.97 -10.72 2.84
CA ARG A 338 -30.25 -10.35 3.45
C ARG A 338 -30.65 -8.91 3.13
N ILE A 339 -29.70 -7.96 3.18
CA ILE A 339 -29.95 -6.56 2.79
C ILE A 339 -30.32 -6.51 1.32
N SER A 340 -29.57 -7.15 0.44
CA SER A 340 -29.84 -7.23 -1.00
C SER A 340 -31.23 -7.77 -1.30
N LYS A 341 -31.62 -8.85 -0.63
CA LYS A 341 -32.97 -9.44 -0.77
C LYS A 341 -34.08 -8.48 -0.31
N ALA A 342 -33.85 -7.75 0.79
CA ALA A 342 -34.78 -6.73 1.27
C ALA A 342 -34.92 -5.54 0.30
N MET A 343 -33.86 -5.26 -0.49
CA MET A 343 -33.86 -4.26 -1.55
C MET A 343 -34.39 -4.77 -2.90
N GLY A 344 -34.84 -6.03 -2.95
CA GLY A 344 -35.48 -6.63 -4.15
C GLY A 344 -34.55 -7.40 -5.08
N TYR A 345 -33.27 -7.61 -4.70
CA TYR A 345 -32.34 -8.43 -5.46
C TYR A 345 -31.87 -9.63 -4.62
N SER A 346 -32.24 -10.85 -5.01
CA SER A 346 -31.88 -12.05 -4.27
C SER A 346 -30.45 -12.51 -4.57
N MET A 347 -29.68 -12.70 -3.50
CA MET A 347 -28.38 -13.39 -3.48
C MET A 347 -28.57 -14.68 -2.65
N ASP A 348 -29.07 -15.73 -3.27
CA ASP A 348 -29.54 -16.94 -2.57
C ASP A 348 -28.42 -17.99 -2.39
N TYR A 349 -27.23 -17.55 -2.00
CA TYR A 349 -26.10 -18.42 -1.69
C TYR A 349 -26.28 -19.14 -0.36
N GLN A 350 -25.86 -20.40 -0.31
CA GLN A 350 -25.87 -21.22 0.90
C GLN A 350 -24.48 -21.34 1.52
N HIS A 351 -23.43 -21.20 0.71
CA HIS A 351 -22.04 -21.33 1.15
C HIS A 351 -21.11 -20.38 0.37
N PRO A 352 -20.04 -19.82 0.98
CA PRO A 352 -19.12 -18.94 0.28
C PRO A 352 -18.39 -19.58 -0.92
N GLN A 353 -18.39 -20.91 -1.00
CA GLN A 353 -17.92 -21.64 -2.19
C GLN A 353 -18.72 -21.31 -3.46
N GLU A 354 -20.05 -21.09 -3.32
CA GLU A 354 -20.92 -20.73 -4.44
C GLU A 354 -20.59 -19.32 -4.95
N ILE A 355 -20.34 -18.38 -4.02
CA ILE A 355 -19.89 -17.02 -4.34
C ILE A 355 -18.54 -17.07 -5.08
N TRP A 356 -17.61 -17.90 -4.58
CA TRP A 356 -16.32 -18.09 -5.26
C TRP A 356 -16.48 -18.68 -6.66
N ALA A 357 -17.32 -19.69 -6.82
CA ALA A 357 -17.56 -20.35 -8.12
C ALA A 357 -18.10 -19.38 -9.16
N GLU A 358 -19.07 -18.55 -8.79
CA GLU A 358 -19.61 -17.50 -9.66
C GLU A 358 -18.53 -16.48 -10.06
N MET A 359 -17.78 -15.97 -9.09
CA MET A 359 -16.69 -15.03 -9.35
C MET A 359 -15.61 -15.64 -10.26
N ALA A 360 -15.20 -16.88 -10.01
CA ALA A 360 -14.17 -17.57 -10.78
C ALA A 360 -14.61 -17.79 -12.23
N GLU A 361 -15.88 -18.14 -12.48
CA GLU A 361 -16.42 -18.30 -13.84
C GLU A 361 -16.40 -16.97 -14.62
N LEU A 362 -16.65 -15.84 -13.95
CA LEU A 362 -16.61 -14.51 -14.55
C LEU A 362 -15.18 -13.93 -14.65
N THR A 363 -14.19 -14.59 -14.05
CA THR A 363 -12.80 -14.09 -13.96
C THR A 363 -11.81 -15.06 -14.64
N PRO A 364 -11.47 -14.86 -15.92
CA PRO A 364 -10.64 -15.81 -16.67
C PRO A 364 -9.31 -16.17 -16.00
N SER A 365 -8.68 -15.22 -15.28
CA SER A 365 -7.41 -15.45 -14.58
C SER A 365 -7.53 -16.34 -13.34
N MET A 366 -8.75 -16.61 -12.85
CA MET A 366 -9.01 -17.38 -11.63
C MET A 366 -9.90 -18.61 -11.88
N LYS A 367 -10.34 -18.83 -13.12
CA LYS A 367 -11.28 -19.88 -13.50
C LYS A 367 -10.88 -21.30 -13.06
N GLY A 368 -9.57 -21.57 -13.02
CA GLY A 368 -9.03 -22.87 -12.57
C GLY A 368 -8.89 -23.01 -11.05
N ILE A 369 -9.27 -22.00 -10.24
CA ILE A 369 -9.17 -22.05 -8.79
C ILE A 369 -10.52 -22.47 -8.20
N SER A 370 -10.55 -23.56 -7.45
CA SER A 370 -11.75 -24.06 -6.80
C SER A 370 -11.48 -24.50 -5.35
N TYR A 371 -12.51 -24.54 -4.52
CA TYR A 371 -12.38 -24.95 -3.11
C TYR A 371 -11.70 -26.33 -2.96
N PRO A 372 -12.07 -27.38 -3.72
CA PRO A 372 -11.36 -28.67 -3.64
C PRO A 372 -9.86 -28.55 -3.89
N ARG A 373 -9.44 -27.74 -4.86
CA ARG A 373 -8.01 -27.52 -5.13
C ARG A 373 -7.30 -26.71 -4.03
N LEU A 374 -8.02 -25.82 -3.36
CA LEU A 374 -7.48 -25.02 -2.27
C LEU A 374 -7.38 -25.78 -0.94
N GLU A 375 -7.98 -26.99 -0.81
CA GLU A 375 -7.88 -27.79 0.40
C GLU A 375 -6.44 -28.29 0.65
N GLU A 376 -5.69 -28.58 -0.42
CA GLU A 376 -4.32 -29.07 -0.33
C GLU A 376 -3.32 -27.93 -0.13
N LYS A 377 -3.45 -26.86 -0.91
CA LYS A 377 -2.53 -25.71 -0.87
C LYS A 377 -3.14 -24.48 -1.53
N GLY A 378 -2.65 -23.30 -1.17
CA GLY A 378 -3.01 -22.07 -1.86
C GLY A 378 -2.48 -22.04 -3.30
N ILE A 379 -3.24 -21.42 -4.21
CA ILE A 379 -2.93 -21.32 -5.64
C ILE A 379 -2.74 -19.85 -6.02
N GLN A 380 -1.65 -19.57 -6.73
CA GLN A 380 -1.36 -18.22 -7.24
C GLN A 380 -2.02 -18.00 -8.61
N TRP A 381 -2.80 -16.94 -8.72
CA TRP A 381 -3.32 -16.52 -10.02
C TRP A 381 -2.24 -15.79 -10.84
N PRO A 382 -2.31 -15.78 -12.20
CA PRO A 382 -3.28 -16.44 -13.07
C PRO A 382 -3.27 -17.97 -12.97
N CYS A 383 -4.48 -18.53 -12.94
CA CYS A 383 -4.73 -19.98 -13.00
C CYS A 383 -6.00 -20.20 -13.84
N PRO A 384 -5.85 -20.20 -15.19
CA PRO A 384 -6.99 -20.11 -16.12
C PRO A 384 -7.75 -21.43 -16.32
N SER A 385 -7.19 -22.57 -15.89
CA SER A 385 -7.80 -23.89 -16.06
C SER A 385 -7.50 -24.80 -14.86
N GLU A 386 -8.29 -25.84 -14.69
CA GLU A 386 -8.18 -26.77 -13.55
C GLU A 386 -6.86 -27.55 -13.50
N ASP A 387 -6.24 -27.81 -14.62
CA ASP A 387 -4.93 -28.48 -14.73
C ASP A 387 -3.74 -27.50 -14.55
N HIS A 388 -3.98 -26.19 -14.58
CA HIS A 388 -2.92 -25.20 -14.43
C HIS A 388 -2.41 -25.13 -12.97
N PRO A 389 -1.08 -25.22 -12.73
CA PRO A 389 -0.53 -25.31 -11.36
C PRO A 389 -0.55 -23.99 -10.57
N GLY A 390 -0.98 -22.90 -11.17
CA GLY A 390 -0.79 -21.52 -10.69
C GLY A 390 0.48 -20.89 -11.25
N THR A 391 0.64 -19.59 -11.04
CA THR A 391 1.70 -18.76 -11.65
C THR A 391 2.61 -18.18 -10.56
N PRO A 392 3.78 -18.74 -10.30
CA PRO A 392 4.68 -18.27 -9.24
C PRO A 392 5.27 -16.88 -9.52
N TYR A 393 5.53 -16.54 -10.79
CA TYR A 393 5.96 -15.20 -11.21
C TYR A 393 5.29 -14.78 -12.51
N LEU A 394 4.94 -13.49 -12.56
CA LEU A 394 4.27 -12.86 -13.72
C LEU A 394 5.29 -12.47 -14.81
N HIS A 395 4.76 -12.23 -16.00
CA HIS A 395 5.50 -11.61 -17.12
C HIS A 395 6.67 -12.46 -17.66
N SER A 396 6.62 -13.78 -17.51
CA SER A 396 7.70 -14.66 -18.01
C SER A 396 7.94 -14.52 -19.52
N ASN A 397 6.88 -14.53 -20.32
CA ASN A 397 6.96 -14.45 -21.77
C ASN A 397 6.65 -13.04 -22.29
N THR A 398 5.60 -12.43 -21.78
CA THR A 398 5.15 -11.11 -22.19
C THR A 398 4.51 -10.39 -20.99
N PHE A 399 4.48 -9.07 -21.04
CA PHE A 399 3.70 -8.29 -20.09
C PHE A 399 2.20 -8.46 -20.37
N ALA A 400 1.36 -8.29 -19.34
CA ALA A 400 -0.09 -8.42 -19.50
C ALA A 400 -0.67 -7.43 -20.53
N ARG A 401 0.01 -6.28 -20.75
CA ARG A 401 -0.31 -5.29 -21.78
C ARG A 401 0.41 -5.51 -23.12
N GLY A 402 1.13 -6.63 -23.28
CA GLY A 402 1.96 -6.92 -24.45
C GLY A 402 3.44 -6.56 -24.22
N LYS A 403 3.83 -5.32 -24.31
CA LYS A 403 5.15 -4.81 -23.93
C LYS A 403 5.10 -4.02 -22.64
N GLY A 404 6.18 -4.02 -21.87
CA GLY A 404 6.36 -3.13 -20.74
C GLY A 404 6.52 -1.69 -21.20
N LEU A 405 5.82 -0.76 -20.56
CA LEU A 405 5.85 0.66 -20.93
C LEU A 405 6.73 1.44 -19.95
N PHE A 406 7.82 2.01 -20.42
CA PHE A 406 8.52 3.02 -19.66
C PHE A 406 7.65 4.27 -19.49
N GLN A 407 7.40 4.64 -18.25
CA GLN A 407 6.66 5.84 -17.89
C GLN A 407 7.59 6.80 -17.15
N PRO A 408 8.19 7.75 -17.85
CA PRO A 408 9.04 8.75 -17.21
C PRO A 408 8.25 9.57 -16.20
N ALA A 409 8.89 9.88 -15.08
CA ALA A 409 8.33 10.73 -14.05
C ALA A 409 9.34 11.80 -13.64
N GLU A 410 8.87 13.02 -13.47
CA GLU A 410 9.66 14.12 -12.94
C GLU A 410 9.37 14.33 -11.46
N HIS A 411 10.35 14.87 -10.74
CA HIS A 411 10.18 15.25 -9.35
C HIS A 411 9.15 16.36 -9.21
N VAL A 412 8.25 16.18 -8.27
CA VAL A 412 7.30 17.18 -7.79
C VAL A 412 7.43 17.20 -6.28
N ASP A 413 7.55 18.39 -5.70
CA ASP A 413 7.61 18.55 -4.25
C ASP A 413 6.30 18.08 -3.60
N PRO A 414 6.36 17.56 -2.36
CA PRO A 414 5.18 17.32 -1.53
C PRO A 414 4.30 18.58 -1.39
N VAL A 415 3.01 18.38 -1.12
CA VAL A 415 2.05 19.50 -0.97
C VAL A 415 2.44 20.45 0.16
N GLU A 416 3.02 19.91 1.23
CA GLU A 416 3.48 20.68 2.37
C GLU A 416 4.96 20.42 2.67
N MET A 417 5.78 21.45 2.52
CA MET A 417 7.16 21.45 2.98
C MET A 417 7.29 22.27 4.27
N PRO A 418 8.29 21.98 5.12
CA PRO A 418 8.59 22.80 6.29
C PRO A 418 8.81 24.28 5.93
N ASP A 419 8.33 25.16 6.81
CA ASP A 419 8.52 26.61 6.74
C ASP A 419 8.84 27.19 8.14
N ASP A 420 8.90 28.52 8.26
CA ASP A 420 9.23 29.20 9.53
C ASP A 420 8.19 28.94 10.63
N GLU A 421 6.91 28.71 10.29
CA GLU A 421 5.85 28.44 11.26
C GLU A 421 5.77 26.95 11.62
N PHE A 422 6.01 26.04 10.66
CA PHE A 422 5.98 24.59 10.82
C PHE A 422 7.32 23.98 10.37
N PRO A 423 8.38 24.12 11.18
CA PRO A 423 9.77 23.87 10.74
C PRO A 423 10.17 22.39 10.71
N LEU A 424 9.28 21.49 11.08
CA LEU A 424 9.56 20.05 11.14
C LEU A 424 8.66 19.28 10.15
N LEU A 425 9.18 18.16 9.65
CA LEU A 425 8.47 17.30 8.73
C LEU A 425 7.99 16.06 9.48
N LEU A 426 6.68 15.85 9.55
CA LEU A 426 6.07 14.64 10.08
C LEU A 426 5.98 13.58 8.98
N SER A 427 6.48 12.38 9.27
CA SER A 427 6.20 11.16 8.50
C SER A 427 5.56 10.12 9.40
N THR A 428 4.75 9.25 8.83
CA THR A 428 3.98 8.25 9.57
C THR A 428 4.40 6.82 9.21
N GLY A 429 4.10 5.88 10.10
CA GLY A 429 4.37 4.46 9.84
C GLY A 429 3.70 3.54 10.85
N ARG A 430 4.03 2.24 10.73
CA ARG A 430 3.53 1.20 11.63
C ARG A 430 4.55 0.89 12.73
N VAL A 431 4.05 0.49 13.89
CA VAL A 431 4.80 -0.17 14.95
C VAL A 431 4.52 -1.67 14.95
N LEU A 432 5.49 -2.48 15.40
CA LEU A 432 5.42 -3.94 15.35
C LEU A 432 4.17 -4.51 16.04
N HIS A 433 3.80 -3.97 17.20
CA HIS A 433 2.74 -4.52 18.04
C HIS A 433 1.33 -4.24 17.52
N HIS A 434 1.15 -3.23 16.66
CA HIS A 434 -0.15 -2.82 16.16
C HIS A 434 -0.35 -3.08 14.67
N TYR A 435 -1.54 -3.57 14.34
CA TYR A 435 -2.02 -3.74 12.96
C TYR A 435 -2.87 -2.53 12.57
N ASN A 436 -2.24 -1.34 12.53
CA ASN A 436 -2.88 -0.05 12.32
C ASN A 436 -4.12 0.10 13.24
N VAL A 437 -5.16 0.78 12.79
CA VAL A 437 -6.41 1.00 13.54
C VAL A 437 -7.16 -0.29 13.91
N THR A 438 -6.94 -1.40 13.20
CA THR A 438 -7.59 -2.69 13.44
C THR A 438 -7.38 -3.20 14.87
N THR A 439 -6.22 -2.95 15.46
CA THR A 439 -5.88 -3.41 16.82
C THR A 439 -6.13 -2.39 17.92
N SER A 440 -6.67 -1.21 17.60
CA SER A 440 -6.94 -0.14 18.59
C SER A 440 -7.85 -0.57 19.74
N TYR A 441 -8.72 -1.57 19.51
CA TYR A 441 -9.64 -2.12 20.49
C TYR A 441 -9.13 -3.37 21.21
N SER A 442 -7.91 -3.85 20.90
CA SER A 442 -7.30 -5.01 21.56
C SER A 442 -6.61 -4.63 22.86
N LYS A 443 -7.23 -4.94 24.01
CA LYS A 443 -6.66 -4.65 25.34
C LYS A 443 -5.30 -5.30 25.55
N GLY A 444 -5.09 -6.54 25.05
CA GLY A 444 -3.82 -7.25 25.17
C GLY A 444 -2.71 -6.58 24.38
N ILE A 445 -2.97 -6.17 23.15
CA ILE A 445 -1.97 -5.49 22.32
C ILE A 445 -1.69 -4.08 22.84
N ASN A 446 -2.74 -3.34 23.24
CA ASN A 446 -2.57 -2.02 23.83
C ASN A 446 -1.73 -2.04 25.14
N SER A 447 -1.72 -3.16 25.88
CA SER A 447 -0.83 -3.27 27.04
C SER A 447 0.65 -3.40 26.67
N MET A 448 0.98 -3.84 25.46
CA MET A 448 2.36 -3.96 24.96
C MET A 448 2.90 -2.65 24.39
N TRP A 449 2.04 -1.84 23.79
CA TRP A 449 2.35 -0.51 23.25
C TRP A 449 1.19 0.44 23.58
N PRO A 450 1.20 1.05 24.78
CA PRO A 450 0.00 1.65 25.36
C PRO A 450 -0.31 3.06 24.89
N GLU A 451 0.68 3.78 24.33
CA GLU A 451 0.51 5.18 23.93
C GLU A 451 1.36 5.50 22.67
N GLU A 452 0.97 6.58 21.99
CA GLU A 452 1.72 7.13 20.85
C GLU A 452 2.96 7.87 21.31
N TYR A 453 3.99 7.88 20.47
CA TYR A 453 5.22 8.63 20.65
C TYR A 453 5.59 9.43 19.41
N ALA A 454 5.94 10.72 19.61
CA ALA A 454 6.62 11.49 18.59
C ALA A 454 8.13 11.20 18.68
N GLN A 455 8.66 10.46 17.69
CA GLN A 455 10.11 10.24 17.60
C GLN A 455 10.77 11.48 17.01
N ILE A 456 11.78 12.03 17.70
CA ILE A 456 12.55 13.20 17.27
C ILE A 456 14.05 12.96 17.39
N HIS A 457 14.81 13.62 16.53
CA HIS A 457 16.28 13.51 16.57
C HIS A 457 16.84 14.23 17.80
N PRO A 458 17.95 13.73 18.43
CA PRO A 458 18.59 14.37 19.59
C PRO A 458 18.96 15.86 19.37
N GLN A 459 19.36 16.25 18.17
CA GLN A 459 19.65 17.64 17.82
C GLN A 459 18.40 18.53 17.90
N ASP A 460 17.25 18.04 17.43
CA ASP A 460 15.99 18.77 17.51
C ASP A 460 15.49 18.84 18.95
N ALA A 461 15.61 17.75 19.71
CA ALA A 461 15.29 17.71 21.13
C ALA A 461 16.08 18.77 21.91
N ALA A 462 17.40 18.86 21.67
CA ALA A 462 18.26 19.87 22.30
C ALA A 462 17.89 21.30 21.88
N ARG A 463 17.66 21.53 20.57
CA ARG A 463 17.26 22.83 20.03
C ARG A 463 15.94 23.33 20.60
N LEU A 464 14.97 22.44 20.77
CA LEU A 464 13.64 22.73 21.30
C LEU A 464 13.58 22.62 22.84
N GLN A 465 14.68 22.23 23.49
CA GLN A 465 14.78 22.01 24.93
C GLN A 465 13.77 20.96 25.44
N ILE A 466 13.46 19.95 24.65
CA ILE A 466 12.52 18.86 24.96
C ILE A 466 13.32 17.65 25.47
N GLU A 467 12.83 17.07 26.58
CA GLU A 467 13.46 15.90 27.19
C GLU A 467 12.75 14.57 26.78
N GLN A 468 13.47 13.47 26.94
CA GLN A 468 12.93 12.14 26.75
C GLN A 468 11.67 11.91 27.60
N GLY A 469 10.56 11.50 26.97
CA GLY A 469 9.30 11.20 27.65
C GLY A 469 8.46 12.45 28.01
N GLU A 470 8.94 13.65 27.71
CA GLU A 470 8.19 14.89 27.92
C GLU A 470 6.94 14.92 27.05
N LYS A 471 5.84 15.47 27.57
CA LYS A 471 4.61 15.67 26.80
C LYS A 471 4.73 16.92 25.93
N VAL A 472 4.36 16.78 24.68
CA VAL A 472 4.34 17.85 23.69
C VAL A 472 3.02 17.87 22.93
N LYS A 473 2.68 19.04 22.41
CA LYS A 473 1.73 19.20 21.33
C LYS A 473 2.47 19.07 20.01
N VAL A 474 1.98 18.23 19.12
CA VAL A 474 2.36 18.20 17.71
C VAL A 474 1.25 18.95 16.97
N ILE A 475 1.59 20.03 16.28
CA ILE A 475 0.64 20.96 15.68
C ILE A 475 0.91 21.05 14.18
N SER A 476 -0.13 20.88 13.37
CA SER A 476 -0.13 21.15 11.93
C SER A 476 -1.09 22.31 11.61
N ARG A 477 -1.22 22.66 10.34
CA ARG A 477 -2.21 23.65 9.88
C ARG A 477 -3.66 23.24 10.09
N ARG A 478 -3.93 21.96 10.41
CA ARG A 478 -5.29 21.37 10.49
C ARG A 478 -5.72 21.03 11.91
N GLY A 479 -4.77 20.80 12.79
CA GLY A 479 -5.09 20.42 14.16
C GLY A 479 -3.86 20.16 15.00
N GLU A 480 -4.11 19.68 16.22
CA GLU A 480 -3.07 19.33 17.17
C GLU A 480 -3.36 18.00 17.86
N VAL A 481 -2.30 17.31 18.26
CA VAL A 481 -2.38 16.12 19.13
C VAL A 481 -1.37 16.25 20.26
N ILE A 482 -1.68 15.67 21.41
CA ILE A 482 -0.76 15.62 22.56
C ILE A 482 -0.19 14.21 22.64
N THR A 483 1.15 14.11 22.69
CA THR A 483 1.86 12.84 22.80
C THR A 483 3.12 12.99 23.64
N ARG A 484 3.81 11.86 23.91
CA ARG A 484 5.14 11.89 24.53
C ARG A 484 6.22 11.88 23.46
N VAL A 485 7.34 12.48 23.79
CA VAL A 485 8.53 12.45 22.92
C VAL A 485 9.37 11.21 23.20
N GLN A 486 9.80 10.56 22.11
CA GLN A 486 10.88 9.60 22.11
C GLN A 486 12.08 10.19 21.38
N VAL A 487 13.13 10.54 22.11
CA VAL A 487 14.39 11.04 21.52
C VAL A 487 15.17 9.85 20.98
N THR A 488 15.47 9.88 19.68
CA THR A 488 16.14 8.75 18.99
C THR A 488 16.85 9.20 17.72
N ASP A 489 17.96 8.55 17.40
CA ASP A 489 18.72 8.73 16.16
C ASP A 489 18.15 7.93 14.96
N LYS A 490 17.01 7.26 15.15
CA LYS A 490 16.31 6.55 14.07
C LYS A 490 15.72 7.49 13.04
N VAL A 491 15.38 8.71 13.41
CA VAL A 491 14.89 9.77 12.51
C VAL A 491 16.01 10.77 12.21
N GLN A 492 15.96 11.41 11.05
CA GLN A 492 16.93 12.45 10.70
C GLN A 492 16.58 13.80 11.35
N PRO A 493 17.56 14.72 11.52
CA PRO A 493 17.26 16.08 12.00
C PRO A 493 16.21 16.77 11.14
N GLY A 494 15.30 17.50 11.79
CA GLY A 494 14.17 18.17 11.13
C GLY A 494 12.97 17.27 10.83
N MET A 495 13.03 15.98 11.21
CA MET A 495 11.96 15.01 10.97
C MET A 495 11.37 14.51 12.29
N ILE A 496 10.03 14.36 12.30
CA ILE A 496 9.27 13.66 13.33
C ILE A 496 8.68 12.40 12.72
N TRP A 497 8.63 11.33 13.48
CA TRP A 497 7.91 10.12 13.09
C TRP A 497 6.88 9.73 14.14
N MET A 498 5.65 9.39 13.71
CA MET A 498 4.56 8.91 14.57
C MET A 498 3.84 7.73 13.91
N SER A 499 3.19 6.88 14.72
CA SER A 499 2.24 5.92 14.18
C SER A 499 0.85 6.55 14.05
N PHE A 500 -0.15 5.79 13.61
CA PHE A 500 -1.51 6.30 13.38
C PHE A 500 -2.59 5.32 13.86
N HIS A 501 -2.34 4.55 14.91
CA HIS A 501 -3.28 3.55 15.41
C HIS A 501 -3.97 3.92 16.72
N HIS A 502 -3.42 4.86 17.49
CA HIS A 502 -4.00 5.28 18.76
C HIS A 502 -5.15 6.28 18.59
N LYS A 503 -6.34 5.88 18.99
CA LYS A 503 -7.53 6.75 18.92
C LYS A 503 -7.47 7.94 19.88
N GLU A 504 -6.72 7.81 20.98
CA GLU A 504 -6.47 8.87 21.95
C GLU A 504 -5.49 9.94 21.42
N THR A 505 -4.71 9.59 20.38
CA THR A 505 -3.75 10.49 19.71
C THR A 505 -3.89 10.27 18.19
N PRO A 506 -4.98 10.76 17.57
CA PRO A 506 -5.30 10.48 16.18
C PRO A 506 -4.37 11.27 15.24
N THR A 507 -3.24 10.71 14.90
CA THR A 507 -2.19 11.36 14.08
C THR A 507 -2.73 11.90 12.75
N ASN A 508 -3.77 11.28 12.17
CA ASN A 508 -4.36 11.72 10.90
C ASN A 508 -5.13 13.06 10.99
N VAL A 509 -5.36 13.60 12.17
CA VAL A 509 -5.79 15.00 12.34
C VAL A 509 -4.73 15.98 11.84
N LEU A 510 -3.45 15.58 11.83
CA LEU A 510 -2.32 16.41 11.42
C LEU A 510 -2.06 16.34 9.91
N THR A 511 -2.41 15.22 9.24
CA THR A 511 -2.01 14.94 7.86
C THR A 511 -2.69 15.84 6.83
N SER A 512 -2.04 16.03 5.67
CA SER A 512 -2.49 16.95 4.63
C SER A 512 -3.65 16.37 3.81
N HIS A 513 -4.29 17.23 3.03
CA HIS A 513 -5.31 16.89 2.04
C HIS A 513 -4.71 16.54 0.67
N GLY A 514 -3.36 16.45 0.58
CA GLY A 514 -2.68 16.07 -0.66
C GLY A 514 -3.09 14.68 -1.13
N LEU A 515 -3.46 14.57 -2.40
CA LEU A 515 -3.89 13.33 -3.03
C LEU A 515 -3.07 13.03 -4.28
N ASP A 516 -2.72 11.76 -4.48
CA ASP A 516 -2.21 11.29 -5.77
C ASP A 516 -3.25 11.60 -6.88
N PRO A 517 -2.87 12.23 -8.00
CA PRO A 517 -3.83 12.68 -9.01
C PRO A 517 -4.57 11.53 -9.71
N ILE A 518 -4.02 10.31 -9.69
CA ILE A 518 -4.58 9.14 -10.39
C ILE A 518 -5.40 8.28 -9.43
N THR A 519 -4.82 7.90 -8.28
CA THR A 519 -5.44 6.95 -7.34
C THR A 519 -6.21 7.63 -6.22
N LYS A 520 -6.04 8.93 -6.05
CA LYS A 520 -6.58 9.69 -4.92
C LYS A 520 -6.10 9.19 -3.55
N THR A 521 -4.97 8.48 -3.53
CA THR A 521 -4.33 8.07 -2.28
C THR A 521 -3.79 9.30 -1.54
N GLY A 522 -4.07 9.39 -0.24
CA GLY A 522 -3.62 10.51 0.60
C GLY A 522 -2.11 10.56 0.83
N GLU A 523 -1.59 11.75 1.07
CA GLU A 523 -0.19 11.98 1.42
C GLU A 523 0.01 11.88 2.94
N TYR A 524 0.28 10.67 3.43
CA TYR A 524 0.52 10.41 4.85
C TYR A 524 2.00 10.55 5.27
N LYS A 525 2.91 10.61 4.31
CA LYS A 525 4.36 10.53 4.57
C LYS A 525 5.05 11.88 4.66
N VAL A 526 4.36 12.95 4.28
CA VAL A 526 4.91 14.30 4.35
C VAL A 526 3.84 15.28 4.82
N CYS A 527 4.11 15.93 5.97
CA CYS A 527 3.26 16.96 6.52
C CYS A 527 4.12 17.91 7.36
N ALA A 528 3.94 19.23 7.21
CA ALA A 528 4.66 20.23 7.99
C ALA A 528 4.03 20.39 9.37
N VAL A 529 4.86 20.35 10.43
CA VAL A 529 4.42 20.43 11.83
C VAL A 529 5.39 21.25 12.68
N ARG A 530 4.92 21.68 13.85
CA ARG A 530 5.76 22.21 14.94
C ARG A 530 5.47 21.49 16.25
N LEU A 531 6.42 21.59 17.18
CA LEU A 531 6.29 21.05 18.54
C LEU A 531 6.18 22.19 19.54
N GLU A 532 5.29 22.04 20.50
CA GLU A 532 5.15 22.92 21.66
C GLU A 532 5.12 22.10 22.95
N LYS A 533 5.77 22.57 23.99
CA LYS A 533 5.68 21.92 25.31
C LYS A 533 4.27 22.07 25.87
N VAL A 534 3.80 21.01 26.52
CA VAL A 534 2.56 21.09 27.30
C VAL A 534 2.93 21.71 28.66
N SER A 535 2.41 22.90 28.92
CA SER A 535 2.60 23.63 30.19
C SER A 535 1.91 22.93 31.36
#